data_196ca3c0364ca319aafc59f72b7b61e1
#
_entry.id   196ca3c0364ca319aafc59f72b7b61e1
#
_cell.length_a   1.000
_cell.length_b   1.000
_cell.length_c   1.000
_cell.angle_alpha   90.00
_cell.angle_beta   90.00
_cell.angle_gamma   90.00
#
_symmetry.space_group_name_H-M   'P 1'
#
loop_
_entity.id
_entity.type
_entity.pdbx_description
1 polymer ?
#
loop_
_entity_poly.entity_id
_entity_poly.type
_entity_poly.pdbx_seq_one_letter_code
_entity_poly.pdbx_strand_id
1 'polypeptide(L)'
;QILDRAKPALGEPVLAIAQSGSEHLYARVAAIFTYKQLLGAKANAALAGLAKDAAVREFALRALTDRTTQLEGVPVQLFVDALKDADPRVRLQALIGLQRLGAKDAAPAILAAAGQWPADESKLGEGEHYRLPHTAIAALRSLGNAQACLAALADPAQRFVAFRALQGIHSDEAVDGLIALSLSGDESVRFGAVSTLARLYHVEKPWNYKDWWSTRPDDRGPYFEPVAWSATPRIHKGIEAAYAKLPGNLRMASLEILAKNRIAITELKLDGLDPLRLAMATQTLRPADLALLVDAALQSSRKWEERLDCYKALLKVEGDDGLEPRVKVLAVWSKDAQAPASATQAISDFIYEAERGNQVNKLRTMANK
;
A
#
# COMPACT_ATOMS: atom_id res chain seq x y z
N GLN A 1 -14.02 2.24 -38.77
CA GLN A 1 -14.16 2.23 -40.24
C GLN A 1 -13.00 1.49 -40.93
N ILE A 2 -11.72 1.75 -40.58
CA ILE A 2 -10.56 1.03 -41.16
C ILE A 2 -10.60 -0.44 -40.77
N LEU A 3 -10.94 -0.76 -39.50
CA LEU A 3 -11.00 -2.13 -38.99
C LEU A 3 -12.16 -2.94 -39.60
N ASP A 4 -13.30 -2.31 -39.88
CA ASP A 4 -14.46 -2.98 -40.50
C ASP A 4 -14.22 -3.34 -41.99
N ARG A 5 -13.23 -2.66 -42.60
CA ARG A 5 -12.78 -2.90 -43.96
C ARG A 5 -11.41 -3.54 -44.04
N ALA A 6 -10.89 -4.00 -42.88
CA ALA A 6 -9.50 -4.41 -42.70
C ALA A 6 -9.16 -5.61 -43.58
N LYS A 7 -8.39 -5.36 -44.62
CA LYS A 7 -7.69 -6.40 -45.37
C LYS A 7 -6.27 -6.48 -44.85
N PRO A 8 -5.72 -7.67 -44.55
CA PRO A 8 -4.31 -7.84 -44.18
C PRO A 8 -3.32 -7.18 -45.12
N ALA A 9 -3.69 -7.03 -46.38
CA ALA A 9 -2.94 -6.30 -47.43
C ALA A 9 -2.66 -4.83 -47.09
N LEU A 10 -3.40 -4.22 -46.15
CA LEU A 10 -3.16 -2.85 -45.70
C LEU A 10 -2.02 -2.76 -44.68
N GLY A 11 -1.50 -3.90 -44.18
CA GLY A 11 -0.42 -3.95 -43.19
C GLY A 11 0.83 -3.22 -43.65
N GLU A 12 1.34 -3.54 -44.85
CA GLU A 12 2.57 -2.93 -45.37
C GLU A 12 2.47 -1.39 -45.55
N PRO A 13 1.46 -0.81 -46.15
CA PRO A 13 1.31 0.65 -46.20
C PRO A 13 1.22 1.31 -44.82
N VAL A 14 0.51 0.70 -43.88
CA VAL A 14 0.40 1.21 -42.51
C VAL A 14 1.74 1.15 -41.78
N LEU A 15 2.51 0.05 -41.91
CA LEU A 15 3.85 -0.08 -41.34
C LEU A 15 4.80 0.99 -41.94
N ALA A 16 4.73 1.25 -43.21
CA ALA A 16 5.54 2.29 -43.87
C ALA A 16 5.33 3.67 -43.24
N ILE A 17 4.08 4.04 -42.92
CA ILE A 17 3.77 5.29 -42.20
C ILE A 17 4.39 5.27 -40.78
N ALA A 18 4.29 4.15 -40.05
CA ALA A 18 4.85 4.04 -38.73
C ALA A 18 6.40 4.18 -38.72
N GLN A 19 7.05 3.72 -39.78
CA GLN A 19 8.51 3.76 -39.96
C GLN A 19 9.05 5.08 -40.49
N SER A 20 8.21 5.86 -41.13
CA SER A 20 8.65 7.09 -41.81
C SER A 20 8.96 8.21 -40.82
N GLY A 21 10.23 8.62 -40.75
CA GLY A 21 10.67 9.76 -39.93
C GLY A 21 10.20 11.12 -40.46
N SER A 22 9.70 11.20 -41.68
CA SER A 22 9.12 12.44 -42.25
C SER A 22 7.64 12.63 -41.91
N GLU A 23 6.98 11.57 -41.43
CA GLU A 23 5.58 11.65 -41.01
C GLU A 23 5.43 12.26 -39.63
N HIS A 24 4.32 12.97 -39.42
CA HIS A 24 4.01 13.56 -38.14
C HIS A 24 3.85 12.48 -37.05
N LEU A 25 4.34 12.75 -35.84
CA LEU A 25 4.31 11.79 -34.75
C LEU A 25 2.94 11.13 -34.52
N TYR A 26 1.86 11.92 -34.55
CA TYR A 26 0.50 11.37 -34.36
C TYR A 26 0.08 10.41 -35.47
N ALA A 27 0.51 10.64 -36.70
CA ALA A 27 0.25 9.73 -37.84
C ALA A 27 1.00 8.41 -37.63
N ARG A 28 2.27 8.48 -37.21
CA ARG A 28 3.09 7.30 -36.85
C ARG A 28 2.49 6.50 -35.70
N VAL A 29 2.06 7.17 -34.63
CA VAL A 29 1.42 6.52 -33.48
C VAL A 29 0.11 5.84 -33.88
N ALA A 30 -0.74 6.51 -34.65
CA ALA A 30 -1.97 5.92 -35.15
C ALA A 30 -1.68 4.69 -36.02
N ALA A 31 -0.65 4.74 -36.87
CA ALA A 31 -0.22 3.63 -37.71
C ALA A 31 0.26 2.44 -36.87
N ILE A 32 1.05 2.66 -35.79
CA ILE A 32 1.51 1.61 -34.86
C ILE A 32 0.33 0.83 -34.29
N PHE A 33 -0.66 1.52 -33.71
CA PHE A 33 -1.82 0.85 -33.15
C PHE A 33 -2.73 0.21 -34.18
N THR A 34 -2.89 0.85 -35.34
CA THR A 34 -3.65 0.27 -36.47
C THR A 34 -2.98 -1.01 -36.97
N TYR A 35 -1.66 -1.03 -37.13
CA TYR A 35 -0.89 -2.19 -37.56
C TYR A 35 -1.05 -3.36 -36.58
N LYS A 36 -0.97 -3.09 -35.26
CA LYS A 36 -1.22 -4.09 -34.22
C LYS A 36 -2.64 -4.65 -34.28
N GLN A 37 -3.63 -3.80 -34.51
CA GLN A 37 -5.03 -4.24 -34.58
C GLN A 37 -5.32 -5.06 -35.84
N LEU A 38 -4.68 -4.74 -36.96
CA LEU A 38 -4.83 -5.46 -38.24
C LEU A 38 -4.23 -6.88 -38.16
N LEU A 39 -3.03 -7.01 -37.59
CA LEU A 39 -2.21 -8.22 -37.71
C LEU A 39 -2.11 -9.02 -36.39
N GLY A 40 -2.56 -8.46 -35.27
CA GLY A 40 -2.50 -9.14 -34.00
C GLY A 40 -1.07 -9.48 -33.58
N ALA A 41 -0.83 -10.74 -33.20
CA ALA A 41 0.52 -11.21 -32.81
C ALA A 41 1.53 -11.14 -33.96
N LYS A 42 1.10 -11.27 -35.22
CA LYS A 42 1.98 -11.17 -36.39
C LYS A 42 2.67 -9.80 -36.53
N ALA A 43 2.13 -8.76 -35.90
CA ALA A 43 2.72 -7.42 -35.87
C ALA A 43 3.96 -7.33 -34.96
N ASN A 44 4.13 -8.27 -34.00
CA ASN A 44 5.07 -8.11 -32.90
C ASN A 44 6.53 -7.94 -33.34
N ALA A 45 6.98 -8.67 -34.34
CA ALA A 45 8.37 -8.57 -34.82
C ALA A 45 8.67 -7.16 -35.39
N ALA A 46 7.77 -6.59 -36.22
CA ALA A 46 7.94 -5.25 -36.76
C ALA A 46 7.85 -4.16 -35.68
N LEU A 47 6.93 -4.32 -34.73
CA LEU A 47 6.78 -3.40 -33.58
C LEU A 47 8.00 -3.41 -32.66
N ALA A 48 8.61 -4.59 -32.44
CA ALA A 48 9.88 -4.70 -31.69
C ALA A 48 11.01 -3.95 -32.43
N GLY A 49 11.03 -3.98 -33.76
CA GLY A 49 11.92 -3.16 -34.57
C GLY A 49 11.72 -1.66 -34.36
N LEU A 50 10.46 -1.20 -34.38
CA LEU A 50 10.09 0.20 -34.14
C LEU A 50 10.45 0.70 -32.73
N ALA A 51 10.51 -0.16 -31.73
CA ALA A 51 10.96 0.21 -30.37
C ALA A 51 12.41 0.70 -30.32
N LYS A 52 13.21 0.52 -31.37
CA LYS A 52 14.57 1.09 -31.50
C LYS A 52 14.54 2.59 -31.82
N ASP A 53 13.49 3.08 -32.44
CA ASP A 53 13.31 4.51 -32.75
C ASP A 53 12.81 5.26 -31.50
N ALA A 54 13.63 6.18 -30.98
CA ALA A 54 13.32 6.94 -29.77
C ALA A 54 12.02 7.75 -29.89
N ALA A 55 11.67 8.23 -31.09
CA ALA A 55 10.48 9.05 -31.29
C ALA A 55 9.16 8.28 -31.06
N VAL A 56 9.16 6.97 -31.31
CA VAL A 56 7.95 6.13 -31.21
C VAL A 56 8.11 4.95 -30.24
N ARG A 57 9.26 4.83 -29.57
CA ARG A 57 9.58 3.72 -28.64
C ARG A 57 8.50 3.46 -27.61
N GLU A 58 8.04 4.50 -26.93
CA GLU A 58 6.96 4.39 -25.93
C GLU A 58 5.74 3.68 -26.51
N PHE A 59 5.30 4.13 -27.69
CA PHE A 59 4.08 3.65 -28.34
C PHE A 59 4.26 2.23 -28.91
N ALA A 60 5.44 1.91 -29.41
CA ALA A 60 5.78 0.58 -29.89
C ALA A 60 5.77 -0.46 -28.73
N LEU A 61 6.40 -0.13 -27.60
CA LEU A 61 6.37 -0.97 -26.39
C LEU A 61 4.94 -1.16 -25.87
N ARG A 62 4.15 -0.09 -25.83
CA ARG A 62 2.75 -0.17 -25.45
C ARG A 62 1.96 -1.09 -26.38
N ALA A 63 2.08 -0.90 -27.71
CA ALA A 63 1.35 -1.70 -28.68
C ALA A 63 1.70 -3.20 -28.62
N LEU A 64 2.96 -3.54 -28.33
CA LEU A 64 3.42 -4.93 -28.17
C LEU A 64 2.63 -5.68 -27.09
N THR A 65 2.26 -5.03 -26.01
CA THR A 65 1.60 -5.66 -24.86
C THR A 65 0.19 -5.16 -24.57
N ASP A 66 -0.39 -4.34 -25.43
CA ASP A 66 -1.72 -3.77 -25.24
C ASP A 66 -2.82 -4.84 -25.11
N ARG A 67 -2.67 -5.97 -25.83
CA ARG A 67 -3.58 -7.11 -25.79
C ARG A 67 -2.87 -8.35 -25.22
N THR A 68 -3.26 -8.77 -24.02
CA THR A 68 -2.67 -9.92 -23.33
C THR A 68 -2.87 -11.26 -24.04
N THR A 69 -3.83 -11.33 -24.99
CA THR A 69 -4.06 -12.51 -25.84
C THR A 69 -3.17 -12.56 -27.09
N GLN A 70 -2.29 -11.56 -27.30
CA GLN A 70 -1.48 -11.41 -28.50
C GLN A 70 -0.01 -11.15 -28.17
N LEU A 71 0.53 -11.85 -27.17
CA LEU A 71 1.90 -11.66 -26.67
C LEU A 71 2.92 -12.61 -27.31
N GLU A 72 2.50 -13.50 -28.20
CA GLU A 72 3.41 -14.43 -28.87
C GLU A 72 4.53 -13.71 -29.60
N GLY A 73 5.78 -14.15 -29.38
CA GLY A 73 6.97 -13.58 -30.02
C GLY A 73 7.38 -12.19 -29.52
N VAL A 74 6.77 -11.66 -28.46
CA VAL A 74 7.20 -10.40 -27.83
C VAL A 74 8.47 -10.63 -27.03
N PRO A 75 9.60 -9.95 -27.36
CA PRO A 75 10.86 -10.18 -26.66
C PRO A 75 10.88 -9.51 -25.29
N VAL A 76 10.97 -10.31 -24.22
CA VAL A 76 11.03 -9.83 -22.83
C VAL A 76 12.24 -8.90 -22.62
N GLN A 77 13.41 -9.24 -23.21
CA GLN A 77 14.64 -8.47 -23.04
C GLN A 77 14.50 -7.01 -23.50
N LEU A 78 13.69 -6.75 -24.52
CA LEU A 78 13.40 -5.40 -24.99
C LEU A 78 12.82 -4.50 -23.88
N PHE A 79 11.97 -5.07 -23.02
CA PHE A 79 11.36 -4.36 -21.89
C PHE A 79 12.32 -4.26 -20.70
N VAL A 80 13.17 -5.28 -20.47
CA VAL A 80 14.22 -5.20 -19.44
C VAL A 80 15.20 -4.07 -19.77
N ASP A 81 15.62 -3.94 -21.02
CA ASP A 81 16.53 -2.87 -21.46
C ASP A 81 15.84 -1.49 -21.33
N ALA A 82 14.55 -1.41 -21.64
CA ALA A 82 13.76 -0.18 -21.56
C ALA A 82 13.53 0.32 -20.11
N LEU A 83 13.77 -0.48 -19.08
CA LEU A 83 13.75 -0.01 -17.68
C LEU A 83 14.82 1.07 -17.40
N LYS A 84 15.87 1.14 -18.21
CA LYS A 84 16.98 2.10 -18.10
C LYS A 84 16.84 3.30 -19.04
N ASP A 85 15.74 3.39 -19.80
CA ASP A 85 15.53 4.50 -20.73
C ASP A 85 15.48 5.86 -20.03
N ALA A 86 15.97 6.91 -20.67
CA ALA A 86 15.94 8.27 -20.14
C ALA A 86 14.52 8.80 -19.98
N ASP A 87 13.60 8.42 -20.90
CA ASP A 87 12.20 8.85 -20.86
C ASP A 87 11.40 8.03 -19.82
N PRO A 88 10.83 8.68 -18.79
CA PRO A 88 10.04 7.99 -17.78
C PRO A 88 8.80 7.30 -18.34
N ARG A 89 8.25 7.75 -19.48
CA ARG A 89 7.10 7.10 -20.13
C ARG A 89 7.50 5.78 -20.76
N VAL A 90 8.71 5.69 -21.31
CA VAL A 90 9.28 4.43 -21.82
C VAL A 90 9.48 3.44 -20.67
N ARG A 91 10.07 3.89 -19.56
CA ARG A 91 10.22 3.05 -18.34
C ARG A 91 8.87 2.56 -17.82
N LEU A 92 7.84 3.41 -17.84
CA LEU A 92 6.47 3.05 -17.45
C LEU A 92 5.92 1.91 -18.33
N GLN A 93 6.07 2.03 -19.66
CA GLN A 93 5.64 0.97 -20.58
C GLN A 93 6.45 -0.31 -20.42
N ALA A 94 7.73 -0.20 -20.07
CA ALA A 94 8.56 -1.36 -19.74
C ALA A 94 8.01 -2.15 -18.54
N LEU A 95 7.68 -1.47 -17.45
CA LEU A 95 7.08 -2.09 -16.27
C LEU A 95 5.73 -2.77 -16.58
N ILE A 96 4.85 -2.06 -17.27
CA ILE A 96 3.53 -2.60 -17.69
C ILE A 96 3.73 -3.80 -18.62
N GLY A 97 4.68 -3.71 -19.54
CA GLY A 97 4.98 -4.79 -20.48
C GLY A 97 5.48 -6.04 -19.78
N LEU A 98 6.44 -5.92 -18.87
CA LEU A 98 6.96 -7.05 -18.08
C LEU A 98 5.88 -7.71 -17.23
N GLN A 99 4.99 -6.91 -16.62
CA GLN A 99 3.84 -7.44 -15.89
C GLN A 99 2.90 -8.24 -16.80
N ARG A 100 2.53 -7.71 -17.97
CA ARG A 100 1.61 -8.35 -18.91
C ARG A 100 2.19 -9.60 -19.56
N LEU A 101 3.51 -9.62 -19.77
CA LEU A 101 4.25 -10.80 -20.26
C LEU A 101 4.41 -11.90 -19.20
N GLY A 102 4.08 -11.62 -17.93
CA GLY A 102 4.33 -12.57 -16.86
C GLY A 102 5.82 -12.86 -16.64
N ALA A 103 6.69 -11.89 -16.94
CA ALA A 103 8.14 -12.04 -16.95
C ALA A 103 8.70 -12.13 -15.52
N LYS A 104 8.44 -13.22 -14.81
CA LYS A 104 8.82 -13.43 -13.41
C LYS A 104 10.31 -13.23 -13.16
N ASP A 105 11.14 -13.68 -14.10
CA ASP A 105 12.60 -13.59 -14.01
C ASP A 105 13.14 -12.16 -14.19
N ALA A 106 12.32 -11.21 -14.66
CA ALA A 106 12.67 -9.80 -14.75
C ALA A 106 12.55 -9.05 -13.39
N ALA A 107 12.03 -9.69 -12.34
CA ALA A 107 11.85 -9.04 -11.04
C ALA A 107 13.13 -8.42 -10.46
N PRO A 108 14.33 -9.05 -10.51
CA PRO A 108 15.56 -8.40 -10.07
C PRO A 108 15.89 -7.12 -10.86
N ALA A 109 15.65 -7.11 -12.17
CA ALA A 109 15.90 -5.93 -13.00
C ALA A 109 14.93 -4.78 -12.65
N ILE A 110 13.66 -5.09 -12.39
CA ILE A 110 12.66 -4.11 -11.92
C ILE A 110 13.09 -3.51 -10.58
N LEU A 111 13.52 -4.33 -9.62
CA LEU A 111 13.97 -3.91 -8.29
C LEU A 111 15.21 -3.02 -8.38
N ALA A 112 16.21 -3.41 -9.19
CA ALA A 112 17.42 -2.61 -9.41
C ALA A 112 17.11 -1.25 -10.06
N ALA A 113 16.20 -1.20 -11.03
CA ALA A 113 15.75 0.06 -11.62
C ALA A 113 14.99 0.92 -10.60
N ALA A 114 14.10 0.31 -9.83
CA ALA A 114 13.30 1.00 -8.82
C ALA A 114 14.14 1.57 -7.67
N GLY A 115 15.26 0.95 -7.32
CA GLY A 115 16.20 1.46 -6.32
C GLY A 115 16.83 2.82 -6.68
N GLN A 116 16.72 3.25 -7.93
CA GLN A 116 17.19 4.56 -8.40
C GLN A 116 16.11 5.65 -8.32
N TRP A 117 14.88 5.31 -7.94
CA TRP A 117 13.77 6.25 -7.84
C TRP A 117 13.57 6.70 -6.39
N PRO A 118 13.06 7.93 -6.15
CA PRO A 118 12.81 8.42 -4.80
C PRO A 118 11.88 7.46 -4.04
N ALA A 119 12.34 6.99 -2.89
CA ALA A 119 11.61 6.03 -2.04
C ALA A 119 10.88 6.70 -0.86
N ASP A 120 10.75 8.01 -0.86
CA ASP A 120 10.14 8.78 0.22
C ASP A 120 8.62 8.85 0.01
N GLU A 121 7.87 8.20 0.91
CA GLU A 121 6.40 8.21 0.86
C GLU A 121 5.82 9.62 0.93
N SER A 122 6.47 10.57 1.61
CA SER A 122 6.01 11.95 1.69
C SER A 122 6.11 12.69 0.35
N LYS A 123 6.96 12.20 -0.55
CA LYS A 123 7.16 12.72 -1.91
C LYS A 123 6.39 11.96 -2.99
N LEU A 124 5.75 10.86 -2.63
CA LEU A 124 5.00 10.03 -3.58
C LEU A 124 3.76 10.73 -4.18
N GLY A 125 3.31 11.85 -3.62
CA GLY A 125 2.22 12.67 -4.15
C GLY A 125 2.66 13.78 -5.12
N GLU A 126 3.95 14.03 -5.28
CA GLU A 126 4.49 15.14 -6.05
C GLU A 126 4.96 14.70 -7.44
N GLY A 127 4.09 14.86 -8.45
CA GLY A 127 4.47 14.80 -9.85
C GLY A 127 4.67 13.40 -10.47
N GLU A 128 5.43 13.36 -11.58
CA GLU A 128 5.64 12.15 -12.38
C GLU A 128 6.42 11.05 -11.65
N HIS A 129 7.19 11.38 -10.62
CA HIS A 129 8.03 10.46 -9.86
C HIS A 129 7.23 9.37 -9.12
N TYR A 130 5.97 9.65 -8.78
CA TYR A 130 5.10 8.68 -8.10
C TYR A 130 4.72 7.47 -8.96
N ARG A 131 4.53 7.66 -10.26
CA ARG A 131 3.96 6.63 -11.15
C ARG A 131 4.89 5.43 -11.31
N LEU A 132 6.19 5.65 -11.42
CA LEU A 132 7.16 4.57 -11.65
C LEU A 132 7.27 3.63 -10.45
N PRO A 133 7.52 4.09 -9.21
CA PRO A 133 7.55 3.21 -8.03
C PRO A 133 6.25 2.44 -7.84
N HIS A 134 5.10 3.10 -7.99
CA HIS A 134 3.79 2.46 -7.88
C HIS A 134 3.59 1.36 -8.93
N THR A 135 3.95 1.63 -10.18
CA THR A 135 3.82 0.64 -11.26
C THR A 135 4.81 -0.51 -11.08
N ALA A 136 6.02 -0.26 -10.57
CA ALA A 136 6.98 -1.32 -10.23
C ALA A 136 6.43 -2.23 -9.14
N ILE A 137 5.87 -1.67 -8.07
CA ILE A 137 5.22 -2.43 -7.00
C ILE A 137 4.09 -3.29 -7.56
N ALA A 138 3.22 -2.72 -8.41
CA ALA A 138 2.12 -3.45 -9.04
C ALA A 138 2.63 -4.59 -9.94
N ALA A 139 3.68 -4.34 -10.73
CA ALA A 139 4.30 -5.35 -11.59
C ALA A 139 4.91 -6.49 -10.75
N LEU A 140 5.69 -6.18 -9.71
CA LEU A 140 6.31 -7.17 -8.84
C LEU A 140 5.28 -8.03 -8.09
N ARG A 141 4.19 -7.42 -7.61
CA ARG A 141 3.06 -8.16 -7.02
C ARG A 141 2.46 -9.16 -8.00
N SER A 142 2.19 -8.70 -9.21
CA SER A 142 1.60 -9.53 -10.26
C SER A 142 2.53 -10.66 -10.70
N LEU A 143 3.84 -10.41 -10.76
CA LEU A 143 4.86 -11.41 -11.11
C LEU A 143 5.07 -12.44 -9.98
N GLY A 144 4.81 -12.07 -8.73
CA GLY A 144 4.83 -12.98 -7.59
C GLY A 144 6.20 -13.59 -7.28
N ASN A 145 7.31 -12.92 -7.63
CA ASN A 145 8.66 -13.39 -7.33
C ASN A 145 9.09 -12.97 -5.91
N ALA A 146 8.64 -13.73 -4.91
CA ALA A 146 8.96 -13.47 -3.51
C ALA A 146 10.46 -13.51 -3.22
N GLN A 147 11.18 -14.49 -3.80
CA GLN A 147 12.62 -14.65 -3.61
C GLN A 147 13.41 -13.42 -4.05
N ALA A 148 13.12 -12.89 -5.23
CA ALA A 148 13.77 -11.67 -5.71
C ALA A 148 13.50 -10.47 -4.79
N CYS A 149 12.25 -10.31 -4.34
CA CYS A 149 11.89 -9.23 -3.41
C CYS A 149 12.57 -9.39 -2.05
N LEU A 150 12.65 -10.60 -1.49
CA LEU A 150 13.35 -10.87 -0.23
C LEU A 150 14.86 -10.59 -0.35
N ALA A 151 15.49 -11.01 -1.43
CA ALA A 151 16.90 -10.75 -1.70
C ALA A 151 17.20 -9.24 -1.81
N ALA A 152 16.30 -8.48 -2.42
CA ALA A 152 16.43 -7.04 -2.58
C ALA A 152 16.40 -6.24 -1.26
N LEU A 153 15.91 -6.82 -0.16
CA LEU A 153 15.90 -6.17 1.16
C LEU A 153 17.31 -5.95 1.73
N ALA A 154 18.32 -6.62 1.21
CA ALA A 154 19.72 -6.39 1.57
C ALA A 154 20.20 -5.01 1.11
N ASP A 155 19.65 -4.48 0.01
CA ASP A 155 19.98 -3.15 -0.52
C ASP A 155 19.00 -2.08 0.01
N PRO A 156 19.47 -1.11 0.83
CA PRO A 156 18.61 -0.04 1.35
C PRO A 156 17.83 0.72 0.29
N ALA A 157 18.41 0.90 -0.92
CA ALA A 157 17.76 1.62 -2.01
C ALA A 157 16.54 0.87 -2.59
N GLN A 158 16.51 -0.46 -2.47
CA GLN A 158 15.43 -1.29 -3.00
C GLN A 158 14.36 -1.64 -1.95
N ARG A 159 14.66 -1.46 -0.65
CA ARG A 159 13.80 -1.90 0.48
C ARG A 159 12.37 -1.42 0.37
N PHE A 160 12.16 -0.15 0.04
CA PHE A 160 10.81 0.40 -0.04
C PHE A 160 9.95 -0.36 -1.06
N VAL A 161 10.41 -0.49 -2.30
CA VAL A 161 9.66 -1.16 -3.36
C VAL A 161 9.51 -2.65 -3.07
N ALA A 162 10.57 -3.29 -2.54
CA ALA A 162 10.56 -4.71 -2.20
C ALA A 162 9.55 -5.03 -1.08
N PHE A 163 9.54 -4.29 0.04
CA PHE A 163 8.56 -4.48 1.10
C PHE A 163 7.13 -4.22 0.60
N ARG A 164 6.93 -3.14 -0.16
CA ARG A 164 5.61 -2.84 -0.72
C ARG A 164 5.12 -3.91 -1.70
N ALA A 165 6.01 -4.52 -2.48
CA ALA A 165 5.66 -5.65 -3.33
C ALA A 165 5.30 -6.89 -2.51
N LEU A 166 6.13 -7.25 -1.52
CA LEU A 166 5.89 -8.39 -0.62
C LEU A 166 4.56 -8.29 0.12
N GLN A 167 4.10 -7.09 0.48
CA GLN A 167 2.79 -6.88 1.09
C GLN A 167 1.59 -7.37 0.26
N GLY A 168 1.78 -7.69 -1.00
CA GLY A 168 0.74 -8.22 -1.88
C GLY A 168 1.05 -9.62 -2.43
N ILE A 169 2.14 -10.28 -1.98
CA ILE A 169 2.54 -11.62 -2.43
C ILE A 169 2.22 -12.62 -1.31
N HIS A 170 1.00 -13.17 -1.32
CA HIS A 170 0.56 -14.19 -0.37
C HIS A 170 1.11 -15.55 -0.80
N SER A 171 2.34 -15.86 -0.40
CA SER A 171 3.01 -17.13 -0.62
C SER A 171 3.75 -17.61 0.63
N ASP A 172 3.91 -18.92 0.77
CA ASP A 172 4.67 -19.51 1.88
C ASP A 172 6.11 -19.02 1.88
N GLU A 173 6.73 -18.91 0.71
CA GLU A 173 8.09 -18.40 0.55
C GLU A 173 8.25 -16.95 1.07
N ALA A 174 7.29 -16.05 0.75
CA ALA A 174 7.31 -14.70 1.27
C ALA A 174 7.18 -14.68 2.80
N VAL A 175 6.27 -15.46 3.35
CA VAL A 175 6.02 -15.53 4.80
C VAL A 175 7.25 -16.06 5.52
N ASP A 176 7.83 -17.17 5.08
CA ASP A 176 8.98 -17.80 5.75
C ASP A 176 10.22 -16.90 5.68
N GLY A 177 10.47 -16.28 4.54
CA GLY A 177 11.56 -15.31 4.40
C GLY A 177 11.39 -14.08 5.29
N LEU A 178 10.17 -13.53 5.38
CA LEU A 178 9.88 -12.39 6.25
C LEU A 178 9.99 -12.75 7.74
N ILE A 179 9.55 -13.95 8.16
CA ILE A 179 9.73 -14.42 9.53
C ILE A 179 11.22 -14.51 9.86
N ALA A 180 12.03 -15.10 9.00
CA ALA A 180 13.48 -15.18 9.21
C ALA A 180 14.12 -13.78 9.34
N LEU A 181 13.78 -12.85 8.46
CA LEU A 181 14.29 -11.48 8.48
C LEU A 181 13.81 -10.67 9.68
N SER A 182 12.60 -10.92 10.19
CA SER A 182 12.09 -10.27 11.40
C SER A 182 12.87 -10.64 12.67
N LEU A 183 13.59 -11.75 12.64
CA LEU A 183 14.39 -12.26 13.77
C LEU A 183 15.88 -11.92 13.66
N SER A 184 16.42 -11.78 12.46
CA SER A 184 17.87 -11.71 12.19
C SER A 184 18.33 -10.47 11.42
N GLY A 185 17.44 -9.73 10.77
CA GLY A 185 17.76 -8.53 10.00
C GLY A 185 18.25 -7.36 10.86
N ASP A 186 18.76 -6.31 10.22
CA ASP A 186 18.94 -5.02 10.90
C ASP A 186 17.60 -4.46 11.41
N GLU A 187 17.64 -3.44 12.25
CA GLU A 187 16.44 -2.88 12.89
C GLU A 187 15.37 -2.46 11.87
N SER A 188 15.77 -1.79 10.80
CA SER A 188 14.88 -1.34 9.73
C SER A 188 14.26 -2.53 8.99
N VAL A 189 15.05 -3.56 8.70
CA VAL A 189 14.58 -4.79 8.04
C VAL A 189 13.65 -5.58 8.95
N ARG A 190 13.98 -5.72 10.25
CA ARG A 190 13.10 -6.40 11.22
C ARG A 190 11.74 -5.73 11.31
N PHE A 191 11.73 -4.39 11.45
CA PHE A 191 10.48 -3.64 11.54
C PHE A 191 9.67 -3.70 10.23
N GLY A 192 10.32 -3.55 9.08
CA GLY A 192 9.70 -3.70 7.76
C GLY A 192 9.11 -5.10 7.54
N ALA A 193 9.82 -6.14 8.02
CA ALA A 193 9.34 -7.53 7.95
C ALA A 193 8.09 -7.73 8.82
N VAL A 194 8.08 -7.25 10.08
CA VAL A 194 6.90 -7.30 10.95
C VAL A 194 5.72 -6.56 10.34
N SER A 195 5.95 -5.36 9.79
CA SER A 195 4.92 -4.56 9.11
C SER A 195 4.33 -5.29 7.89
N THR A 196 5.20 -5.99 7.15
CA THR A 196 4.77 -6.76 5.97
C THR A 196 4.04 -8.03 6.37
N LEU A 197 4.48 -8.75 7.41
CA LEU A 197 3.77 -9.90 7.97
C LEU A 197 2.37 -9.49 8.47
N ALA A 198 2.25 -8.34 9.12
CA ALA A 198 0.96 -7.82 9.54
C ALA A 198 0.04 -7.59 8.34
N ARG A 199 0.57 -7.07 7.21
CA ARG A 199 -0.21 -6.88 5.99
C ARG A 199 -0.60 -8.19 5.31
N LEU A 200 0.20 -9.25 5.44
CA LEU A 200 -0.06 -10.59 4.90
C LEU A 200 -0.91 -11.48 5.84
N TYR A 201 -1.25 -10.99 7.04
CA TYR A 201 -1.97 -11.79 8.03
C TYR A 201 -3.33 -12.28 7.54
N HIS A 202 -4.01 -11.45 6.74
CA HIS A 202 -5.30 -11.74 6.14
C HIS A 202 -5.21 -11.73 4.61
N VAL A 203 -6.17 -12.38 3.99
CA VAL A 203 -6.52 -12.20 2.58
C VAL A 203 -7.91 -11.57 2.47
N GLU A 204 -8.21 -10.96 1.33
CA GLU A 204 -9.55 -10.49 1.02
C GLU A 204 -10.48 -11.69 0.83
N LYS A 205 -11.67 -11.64 1.43
CA LYS A 205 -12.71 -12.65 1.18
C LYS A 205 -13.04 -12.70 -0.31
N PRO A 206 -13.09 -13.88 -0.93
CA PRO A 206 -13.49 -13.98 -2.32
C PRO A 206 -14.85 -13.35 -2.57
N TRP A 207 -14.97 -12.55 -3.61
CA TRP A 207 -16.24 -11.94 -3.98
C TRP A 207 -17.25 -13.00 -4.41
N ASN A 208 -18.44 -12.95 -3.84
CA ASN A 208 -19.52 -13.90 -4.08
C ASN A 208 -20.44 -13.54 -5.27
N TYR A 209 -20.10 -12.49 -6.01
CA TYR A 209 -20.86 -11.96 -7.16
C TYR A 209 -22.26 -11.42 -6.82
N LYS A 210 -22.62 -11.31 -5.54
CA LYS A 210 -23.96 -10.85 -5.09
C LYS A 210 -23.90 -9.55 -4.31
N ASP A 211 -22.86 -9.36 -3.52
CA ASP A 211 -22.73 -8.18 -2.67
C ASP A 211 -22.12 -7.03 -3.48
N TRP A 212 -22.70 -5.85 -3.30
CA TRP A 212 -22.15 -4.63 -3.88
C TRP A 212 -21.02 -4.11 -3.00
N TRP A 213 -19.83 -4.01 -3.56
CA TRP A 213 -18.73 -3.33 -2.88
C TRP A 213 -18.90 -1.83 -3.02
N SER A 214 -18.81 -1.12 -1.86
CA SER A 214 -18.79 0.33 -1.87
C SER A 214 -17.60 0.83 -2.71
N THR A 215 -17.83 1.88 -3.51
CA THR A 215 -16.77 2.57 -4.23
C THR A 215 -15.95 3.48 -3.31
N ARG A 216 -16.37 3.67 -2.06
CA ARG A 216 -15.65 4.46 -1.06
C ARG A 216 -14.60 3.60 -0.38
N PRO A 217 -13.34 4.10 -0.26
CA PRO A 217 -12.35 3.47 0.60
C PRO A 217 -12.88 3.34 2.02
N ASP A 218 -12.67 2.19 2.64
CA ASP A 218 -12.98 1.96 4.03
C ASP A 218 -11.77 2.34 4.89
N ASP A 219 -11.94 3.26 5.82
CA ASP A 219 -10.87 3.73 6.72
C ASP A 219 -10.47 2.69 7.78
N ARG A 220 -11.25 1.61 7.92
CA ARG A 220 -11.03 0.55 8.91
C ARG A 220 -9.85 -0.36 8.63
N GLY A 221 -9.10 -0.12 7.58
CA GLY A 221 -7.89 -0.87 7.26
C GLY A 221 -7.84 -1.38 5.82
N PRO A 222 -6.78 -2.13 5.47
CA PRO A 222 -6.45 -2.44 4.08
C PRO A 222 -7.33 -3.51 3.42
N TYR A 223 -8.24 -4.14 4.17
CA TYR A 223 -9.14 -5.17 3.66
C TYR A 223 -10.60 -4.77 3.85
N PHE A 224 -11.42 -5.05 2.86
CA PHE A 224 -12.89 -4.89 2.97
C PHE A 224 -13.49 -5.95 3.90
N GLU A 225 -13.24 -7.22 3.62
CA GLU A 225 -13.62 -8.36 4.46
C GLU A 225 -12.41 -9.28 4.69
N PRO A 226 -11.62 -9.05 5.77
CA PRO A 226 -10.44 -9.83 6.04
C PRO A 226 -10.81 -11.25 6.50
N VAL A 227 -10.18 -12.26 5.88
CA VAL A 227 -10.29 -13.65 6.29
C VAL A 227 -8.91 -14.26 6.49
N ALA A 228 -8.83 -15.24 7.40
CA ALA A 228 -7.61 -16.01 7.60
C ALA A 228 -7.31 -16.91 6.39
N TRP A 229 -6.04 -17.22 6.17
CA TRP A 229 -5.56 -18.16 5.17
C TRP A 229 -4.56 -19.15 5.77
N SER A 230 -4.05 -20.07 4.96
CA SER A 230 -3.20 -21.18 5.45
C SER A 230 -1.98 -20.74 6.26
N ALA A 231 -1.37 -19.60 5.92
CA ALA A 231 -0.20 -19.10 6.65
C ALA A 231 -0.54 -18.18 7.84
N THR A 232 -1.80 -17.78 8.05
CA THR A 232 -2.19 -16.91 9.19
C THR A 232 -1.66 -17.42 10.54
N PRO A 233 -1.78 -18.71 10.92
CA PRO A 233 -1.26 -19.20 12.20
C PRO A 233 0.27 -19.12 12.31
N ARG A 234 0.98 -19.28 11.19
CA ARG A 234 2.44 -19.17 11.13
C ARG A 234 2.89 -17.71 11.24
N ILE A 235 2.20 -16.80 10.56
CA ILE A 235 2.42 -15.35 10.67
C ILE A 235 2.19 -14.89 12.11
N HIS A 236 1.12 -15.36 12.76
CA HIS A 236 0.81 -15.06 14.15
C HIS A 236 2.00 -15.37 15.07
N LYS A 237 2.51 -16.60 15.04
CA LYS A 237 3.69 -17.01 15.81
C LYS A 237 4.95 -16.21 15.44
N GLY A 238 5.13 -15.92 14.16
CA GLY A 238 6.25 -15.11 13.67
C GLY A 238 6.24 -13.69 14.25
N ILE A 239 5.07 -13.05 14.28
CA ILE A 239 4.89 -11.72 14.87
C ILE A 239 5.18 -11.74 16.38
N GLU A 240 4.68 -12.73 17.13
CA GLU A 240 4.96 -12.88 18.56
C GLU A 240 6.47 -12.98 18.84
N ALA A 241 7.17 -13.84 18.10
CA ALA A 241 8.61 -14.02 18.24
C ALA A 241 9.41 -12.76 17.86
N ALA A 242 9.00 -12.07 16.80
CA ALA A 242 9.65 -10.86 16.31
C ALA A 242 9.44 -9.65 17.24
N TYR A 243 8.24 -9.52 17.83
CA TYR A 243 7.91 -8.41 18.74
C TYR A 243 8.91 -8.28 19.89
N ALA A 244 9.31 -9.41 20.48
CA ALA A 244 10.30 -9.42 21.57
C ALA A 244 11.69 -8.92 21.14
N LYS A 245 12.00 -8.96 19.83
CA LYS A 245 13.28 -8.51 19.27
C LYS A 245 13.30 -7.04 18.85
N LEU A 246 12.14 -6.39 18.78
CA LEU A 246 12.05 -4.97 18.43
C LEU A 246 12.44 -4.08 19.62
N PRO A 247 13.13 -2.95 19.39
CA PRO A 247 13.34 -1.93 20.41
C PRO A 247 12.01 -1.26 20.79
N GLY A 248 11.96 -0.64 21.98
CA GLY A 248 10.73 -0.16 22.61
C GLY A 248 9.88 0.77 21.76
N ASN A 249 10.51 1.72 21.07
CA ASN A 249 9.82 2.65 20.15
C ASN A 249 9.18 1.91 18.97
N LEU A 250 9.85 0.92 18.39
CA LEU A 250 9.33 0.13 17.28
C LEU A 250 8.28 -0.90 17.70
N ARG A 251 8.32 -1.36 18.97
CA ARG A 251 7.23 -2.17 19.54
C ARG A 251 5.92 -1.39 19.53
N MET A 252 5.96 -0.10 19.92
CA MET A 252 4.78 0.75 19.88
C MET A 252 4.25 0.93 18.48
N ALA A 253 5.11 1.35 17.54
CA ALA A 253 4.73 1.51 16.15
C ALA A 253 4.17 0.21 15.54
N SER A 254 4.70 -0.96 15.94
CA SER A 254 4.17 -2.25 15.47
C SER A 254 2.75 -2.53 15.96
N LEU A 255 2.38 -2.14 17.19
CA LEU A 255 1.00 -2.32 17.67
C LEU A 255 -0.01 -1.55 16.83
N GLU A 256 0.31 -0.32 16.44
CA GLU A 256 -0.54 0.47 15.54
C GLU A 256 -0.70 -0.20 14.16
N ILE A 257 0.41 -0.76 13.63
CA ILE A 257 0.39 -1.49 12.36
C ILE A 257 -0.48 -2.76 12.48
N LEU A 258 -0.34 -3.52 13.58
CA LEU A 258 -1.15 -4.71 13.83
C LEU A 258 -2.64 -4.36 13.90
N ALA A 259 -3.00 -3.32 14.67
CA ALA A 259 -4.37 -2.84 14.80
C ALA A 259 -4.93 -2.37 13.44
N LYS A 260 -4.17 -1.58 12.67
CA LYS A 260 -4.55 -1.12 11.32
C LYS A 260 -4.82 -2.30 10.37
N ASN A 261 -4.10 -3.41 10.53
CA ASN A 261 -4.32 -4.62 9.75
C ASN A 261 -5.37 -5.56 10.38
N ARG A 262 -6.17 -5.08 11.33
CA ARG A 262 -7.28 -5.80 11.98
C ARG A 262 -6.84 -7.09 12.67
N ILE A 263 -5.60 -7.13 13.17
CA ILE A 263 -5.11 -8.23 13.97
C ILE A 263 -5.54 -7.99 15.41
N ALA A 264 -6.21 -8.96 16.00
CA ALA A 264 -6.64 -8.90 17.40
C ALA A 264 -5.41 -9.00 18.32
N ILE A 265 -4.87 -7.85 18.72
CA ILE A 265 -3.64 -7.76 19.54
C ILE A 265 -3.82 -8.54 20.86
N THR A 266 -5.04 -8.61 21.39
CA THR A 266 -5.37 -9.36 22.60
C THR A 266 -5.23 -10.88 22.47
N GLU A 267 -5.16 -11.39 21.26
CA GLU A 267 -4.93 -12.82 20.97
C GLU A 267 -3.44 -13.16 20.83
N LEU A 268 -2.60 -12.13 20.67
CA LEU A 268 -1.15 -12.28 20.56
C LEU A 268 -0.49 -12.37 21.95
N LYS A 269 0.46 -13.28 22.10
CA LYS A 269 1.32 -13.39 23.29
C LYS A 269 2.52 -12.46 23.15
N LEU A 270 2.33 -11.18 23.49
CA LEU A 270 3.37 -10.16 23.37
C LEU A 270 3.99 -9.87 24.73
N ASP A 271 5.23 -10.31 24.93
CA ASP A 271 5.96 -10.14 26.18
C ASP A 271 6.21 -8.66 26.53
N GLY A 272 5.98 -8.29 27.79
CA GLY A 272 6.22 -6.94 28.30
C GLY A 272 5.24 -5.89 27.74
N LEU A 273 4.08 -6.31 27.27
CA LEU A 273 3.05 -5.39 26.81
C LEU A 273 2.40 -4.67 27.99
N ASP A 274 2.57 -3.36 28.03
CA ASP A 274 1.87 -2.49 28.99
C ASP A 274 0.36 -2.49 28.64
N PRO A 275 -0.55 -2.80 29.59
CA PRO A 275 -2.00 -2.79 29.37
C PRO A 275 -2.53 -1.46 28.80
N LEU A 276 -1.96 -0.33 29.21
CA LEU A 276 -2.34 0.99 28.67
C LEU A 276 -2.00 1.10 27.20
N ARG A 277 -0.81 0.67 26.80
CA ARG A 277 -0.37 0.67 25.41
C ARG A 277 -1.21 -0.26 24.53
N LEU A 278 -1.62 -1.40 25.09
CA LEU A 278 -2.54 -2.30 24.44
C LEU A 278 -3.90 -1.61 24.19
N ALA A 279 -4.46 -0.95 25.20
CA ALA A 279 -5.71 -0.21 25.07
C ALA A 279 -5.60 0.90 24.00
N MET A 280 -4.48 1.64 23.97
CA MET A 280 -4.24 2.67 22.94
C MET A 280 -4.19 2.11 21.52
N ALA A 281 -3.62 0.94 21.32
CA ALA A 281 -3.47 0.31 20.01
C ALA A 281 -4.73 -0.46 19.55
N THR A 282 -5.59 -0.90 20.47
CA THR A 282 -6.77 -1.72 20.16
C THR A 282 -7.84 -0.91 19.40
N GLN A 283 -8.44 -1.52 18.39
CA GLN A 283 -9.52 -0.89 17.59
C GLN A 283 -10.87 -0.92 18.31
N THR A 284 -11.18 -1.99 19.02
CA THR A 284 -12.42 -2.16 19.79
C THR A 284 -12.08 -2.17 21.27
N LEU A 285 -12.41 -1.08 21.96
CA LEU A 285 -12.13 -0.90 23.39
C LEU A 285 -13.20 -1.55 24.26
N ARG A 286 -12.76 -2.30 25.25
CA ARG A 286 -13.63 -2.85 26.30
C ARG A 286 -13.84 -1.82 27.43
N PRO A 287 -14.85 -1.94 28.28
CA PRO A 287 -15.02 -1.01 29.41
C PRO A 287 -13.80 -0.85 30.31
N ALA A 288 -13.04 -1.92 30.52
CA ALA A 288 -11.80 -1.87 31.29
C ALA A 288 -10.69 -1.07 30.59
N ASP A 289 -10.63 -1.14 29.27
CA ASP A 289 -9.66 -0.39 28.47
C ASP A 289 -10.02 1.11 28.47
N LEU A 290 -11.31 1.44 28.44
CA LEU A 290 -11.80 2.84 28.57
C LEU A 290 -11.43 3.45 29.91
N ALA A 291 -11.65 2.72 31.01
CA ALA A 291 -11.27 3.17 32.35
C ALA A 291 -9.77 3.44 32.44
N LEU A 292 -8.94 2.52 31.94
CA LEU A 292 -7.50 2.65 31.93
C LEU A 292 -7.02 3.88 31.12
N LEU A 293 -7.61 4.12 29.95
CA LEU A 293 -7.30 5.29 29.12
C LEU A 293 -7.71 6.61 29.79
N VAL A 294 -8.88 6.65 30.41
CA VAL A 294 -9.36 7.83 31.17
C VAL A 294 -8.42 8.13 32.32
N ASP A 295 -8.09 7.13 33.15
CA ASP A 295 -7.21 7.31 34.30
C ASP A 295 -5.82 7.81 33.87
N ALA A 296 -5.26 7.24 32.80
CA ALA A 296 -3.98 7.67 32.25
C ALA A 296 -4.04 9.10 31.68
N ALA A 297 -5.11 9.48 30.99
CA ALA A 297 -5.30 10.84 30.49
C ALA A 297 -5.43 11.89 31.59
N LEU A 298 -5.98 11.51 32.74
CA LEU A 298 -6.16 12.37 33.91
C LEU A 298 -4.92 12.43 34.81
N GLN A 299 -3.97 11.51 34.70
CA GLN A 299 -2.78 11.42 35.54
C GLN A 299 -1.81 12.58 35.29
N SER A 300 -1.77 13.57 36.19
CA SER A 300 -0.94 14.78 36.05
C SER A 300 0.56 14.53 36.01
N SER A 301 1.05 13.40 36.54
CA SER A 301 2.45 13.00 36.50
C SER A 301 2.93 12.54 35.12
N ARG A 302 2.00 12.27 34.18
CA ARG A 302 2.34 11.92 32.80
C ARG A 302 2.57 13.18 31.96
N LYS A 303 3.44 13.04 30.94
CA LYS A 303 3.62 14.09 29.94
C LYS A 303 2.32 14.37 29.17
N TRP A 304 2.11 15.60 28.80
CA TRP A 304 0.91 16.00 28.05
C TRP A 304 0.73 15.22 26.72
N GLU A 305 1.82 14.90 26.05
CA GLU A 305 1.79 14.08 24.82
C GLU A 305 1.16 12.70 25.08
N GLU A 306 1.60 12.00 26.14
CA GLU A 306 1.02 10.70 26.53
C GLU A 306 -0.44 10.80 26.92
N ARG A 307 -0.81 11.85 27.64
CA ARG A 307 -2.20 12.12 28.05
C ARG A 307 -3.10 12.36 26.84
N LEU A 308 -2.62 13.13 25.86
CA LEU A 308 -3.31 13.39 24.60
C LEU A 308 -3.46 12.11 23.76
N ASP A 309 -2.46 11.26 23.72
CA ASP A 309 -2.55 10.01 22.98
C ASP A 309 -3.56 9.04 23.61
N CYS A 310 -3.66 9.01 24.94
CA CYS A 310 -4.74 8.30 25.62
C CYS A 310 -6.12 8.84 25.24
N TYR A 311 -6.28 10.17 25.20
CA TYR A 311 -7.54 10.79 24.78
C TYR A 311 -7.87 10.49 23.31
N LYS A 312 -6.91 10.55 22.39
CA LYS A 312 -7.12 10.18 20.98
C LYS A 312 -7.58 8.72 20.84
N ALA A 313 -7.12 7.82 21.70
CA ALA A 313 -7.59 6.44 21.71
C ALA A 313 -9.08 6.34 22.08
N LEU A 314 -9.59 7.21 22.96
CA LEU A 314 -11.02 7.27 23.29
C LEU A 314 -11.91 7.70 22.11
N LEU A 315 -11.37 8.43 21.11
CA LEU A 315 -12.09 8.82 19.91
C LEU A 315 -12.49 7.65 19.01
N LYS A 316 -11.88 6.46 19.21
CA LYS A 316 -12.21 5.23 18.47
C LYS A 316 -13.57 4.64 18.86
N VAL A 317 -14.13 5.09 19.99
CA VAL A 317 -15.42 4.58 20.48
C VAL A 317 -16.55 5.50 20.03
N GLU A 318 -17.38 4.99 19.15
CA GLU A 318 -18.55 5.69 18.63
C GLU A 318 -19.73 5.59 19.60
N GLY A 319 -20.64 6.55 19.50
CA GLY A 319 -21.87 6.55 20.28
C GLY A 319 -21.72 6.96 21.76
N ASP A 320 -22.66 6.51 22.56
CA ASP A 320 -22.80 6.93 23.96
C ASP A 320 -21.69 6.43 24.87
N ASP A 321 -21.20 5.21 24.61
CA ASP A 321 -20.13 4.59 25.40
C ASP A 321 -18.80 5.35 25.28
N GLY A 322 -18.58 6.04 24.16
CA GLY A 322 -17.41 6.90 23.96
C GLY A 322 -17.58 8.31 24.50
N LEU A 323 -18.82 8.78 24.66
CA LEU A 323 -19.10 10.16 25.05
C LEU A 323 -18.71 10.45 26.50
N GLU A 324 -19.15 9.62 27.45
CA GLU A 324 -18.91 9.82 28.90
C GLU A 324 -17.39 9.83 29.24
N PRO A 325 -16.58 8.88 28.78
CA PRO A 325 -15.12 8.92 28.99
C PRO A 325 -14.47 10.21 28.48
N ARG A 326 -14.86 10.68 27.30
CA ARG A 326 -14.33 11.93 26.70
C ARG A 326 -14.71 13.15 27.53
N VAL A 327 -15.97 13.27 27.93
CA VAL A 327 -16.45 14.35 28.79
C VAL A 327 -15.67 14.42 30.10
N LYS A 328 -15.46 13.26 30.75
CA LYS A 328 -14.70 13.17 32.01
C LYS A 328 -13.28 13.72 31.88
N VAL A 329 -12.58 13.37 30.81
CA VAL A 329 -11.22 13.87 30.54
C VAL A 329 -11.22 15.37 30.26
N LEU A 330 -12.05 15.83 29.33
CA LEU A 330 -12.07 17.23 28.89
C LEU A 330 -12.55 18.20 29.98
N ALA A 331 -13.48 17.77 30.85
CA ALA A 331 -13.94 18.57 32.01
C ALA A 331 -12.82 18.83 33.03
N VAL A 332 -11.85 17.91 33.18
CA VAL A 332 -10.66 18.12 34.02
C VAL A 332 -9.67 19.01 33.31
N TRP A 333 -9.39 18.73 32.02
CA TRP A 333 -8.42 19.49 31.23
C TRP A 333 -8.82 20.97 31.05
N SER A 334 -10.13 21.27 30.95
CA SER A 334 -10.63 22.65 30.84
C SER A 334 -10.33 23.52 32.06
N LYS A 335 -10.03 22.91 33.21
CA LYS A 335 -9.69 23.60 34.45
C LYS A 335 -8.19 23.65 34.71
N ASP A 336 -7.36 22.96 33.89
CA ASP A 336 -5.92 22.90 34.05
C ASP A 336 -5.27 24.12 33.39
N ALA A 337 -4.76 25.05 34.20
CA ALA A 337 -4.09 26.25 33.72
C ALA A 337 -2.78 25.98 32.93
N GLN A 338 -2.25 24.76 33.01
CA GLN A 338 -1.05 24.34 32.27
C GLN A 338 -1.38 23.52 31.03
N ALA A 339 -2.64 23.41 30.65
CA ALA A 339 -3.06 22.66 29.48
C ALA A 339 -2.46 23.27 28.21
N PRO A 340 -1.79 22.46 27.35
CA PRO A 340 -1.24 22.95 26.11
C PRO A 340 -2.33 23.28 25.08
N ALA A 341 -1.99 24.05 24.05
CA ALA A 341 -2.89 24.43 22.97
C ALA A 341 -3.60 23.21 22.31
N SER A 342 -2.91 22.07 22.24
CA SER A 342 -3.50 20.81 21.71
C SER A 342 -4.62 20.23 22.59
N ALA A 343 -4.55 20.40 23.91
CA ALA A 343 -5.64 20.01 24.82
C ALA A 343 -6.83 20.98 24.69
N THR A 344 -6.55 22.29 24.56
CA THR A 344 -7.59 23.31 24.30
C THR A 344 -8.27 23.05 22.95
N GLN A 345 -7.51 22.66 21.91
CA GLN A 345 -8.07 22.29 20.62
C GLN A 345 -8.98 21.05 20.72
N ALA A 346 -8.58 20.02 21.46
CA ALA A 346 -9.42 18.84 21.67
C ALA A 346 -10.76 19.18 22.36
N ILE A 347 -10.78 20.15 23.28
CA ILE A 347 -12.01 20.66 23.89
C ILE A 347 -12.89 21.37 22.86
N SER A 348 -12.29 22.24 22.03
CA SER A 348 -13.00 22.97 20.99
C SER A 348 -13.61 22.04 19.94
N ASP A 349 -12.84 21.05 19.50
CA ASP A 349 -13.30 20.04 18.54
C ASP A 349 -14.48 19.23 19.09
N PHE A 350 -14.39 18.82 20.36
CA PHE A 350 -15.48 18.12 21.03
C PHE A 350 -16.77 18.94 21.13
N ILE A 351 -16.68 20.23 21.50
CA ILE A 351 -17.83 21.12 21.57
C ILE A 351 -18.47 21.26 20.18
N TYR A 352 -17.66 21.47 19.15
CA TYR A 352 -18.11 21.56 17.77
C TYR A 352 -18.82 20.28 17.28
N GLU A 353 -18.25 19.11 17.58
CA GLU A 353 -18.90 17.82 17.27
C GLU A 353 -20.25 17.66 17.99
N ALA A 354 -20.30 18.02 19.27
CA ALA A 354 -21.50 17.92 20.07
C ALA A 354 -22.63 18.84 19.57
N GLU A 355 -22.29 20.05 19.11
CA GLU A 355 -23.24 21.00 18.52
C GLU A 355 -23.79 20.48 17.19
N ARG A 356 -22.93 19.98 16.30
CA ARG A 356 -23.36 19.40 15.02
C ARG A 356 -24.18 18.12 15.18
N GLY A 357 -23.85 17.28 16.16
CA GLY A 357 -24.54 16.03 16.45
C GLY A 357 -25.85 16.19 17.25
N ASN A 358 -26.26 17.42 17.57
CA ASN A 358 -27.41 17.71 18.42
C ASN A 358 -27.38 17.05 19.82
N GLN A 359 -26.16 16.84 20.35
CA GLN A 359 -25.91 16.13 21.62
C GLN A 359 -25.85 17.08 22.84
N VAL A 360 -26.03 18.38 22.65
CA VAL A 360 -25.89 19.40 23.70
C VAL A 360 -26.80 19.14 24.92
N ASN A 361 -28.03 18.70 24.69
CA ASN A 361 -28.96 18.37 25.78
C ASN A 361 -28.50 17.14 26.57
N LYS A 362 -27.87 16.18 25.92
CA LYS A 362 -27.32 14.96 26.54
C LYS A 362 -26.11 15.31 27.41
N LEU A 363 -25.25 16.19 26.93
CA LEU A 363 -24.10 16.71 27.68
C LEU A 363 -24.56 17.49 28.94
N ARG A 364 -25.59 18.28 28.84
CA ARG A 364 -26.19 18.98 30.01
C ARG A 364 -26.69 17.99 31.06
N THR A 365 -27.33 16.91 30.64
CA THR A 365 -27.80 15.86 31.56
C THR A 365 -26.66 15.15 32.27
N MET A 366 -25.54 14.93 31.57
CA MET A 366 -24.33 14.30 32.14
C MET A 366 -23.58 15.24 33.10
N ALA A 367 -23.54 16.53 32.81
CA ALA A 367 -22.90 17.54 33.66
C ALA A 367 -23.66 17.81 34.99
N ASN A 368 -24.95 17.45 35.07
CA ASN A 368 -25.79 17.62 36.24
C ASN A 368 -25.90 16.37 37.10
N LYS A 369 -25.23 15.27 36.73
CA LYS A 369 -25.02 14.08 37.55
C LYS A 369 -23.66 14.11 38.25
#